data_0e8b40d8afa6bca27f9bbf00ee6ddb6a
#
_entry.id   0e8b40d8afa6bca27f9bbf00ee6ddb6a
#
_cell.length_a   1.000
_cell.length_b   1.000
_cell.length_c   1.000
_cell.angle_alpha   90.00
_cell.angle_beta   90.00
_cell.angle_gamma   90.00
#
_symmetry.space_group_name_H-M   'P 1'
#
loop_
_entity.id
_entity.type
_entity.pdbx_description
1 polymer ?
#
loop_
_entity_poly.entity_id
_entity_poly.type
_entity_poly.pdbx_seq_one_letter_code
_entity_poly.pdbx_strand_id
1 'polypeptide(L)'
;MEYILMIVSAVLVNNIVLTQFLGICPFLGVSNKVSTSFGMGGAVIFVMTLATIVTYLVNEFVLNPLGIEYLRTISYILIIAALVQMVEIILKKASPALYQALGVYLPLITTNCTILGVAILVINKDFNLMESVVFAFSNASGFTLALFIFAGIREQLDLADVPRGMKGIPSALIIAGLLSLAFMGFTGIV
;
A
#
# COMPACT_ATOMS: atom_id res chain seq x y z
N MET A 1 19.07 -9.36 -13.60
CA MET A 1 19.34 -9.76 -12.22
C MET A 1 18.87 -8.66 -11.24
N GLU A 2 19.08 -7.38 -11.57
CA GLU A 2 18.71 -6.22 -10.71
C GLU A 2 17.22 -6.13 -10.38
N TYR A 3 16.34 -6.36 -11.36
CA TYR A 3 14.87 -6.33 -11.11
C TYR A 3 14.39 -7.41 -10.13
N ILE A 4 15.00 -8.60 -10.17
CA ILE A 4 14.63 -9.70 -9.25
C ILE A 4 15.04 -9.33 -7.82
N LEU A 5 16.24 -8.78 -7.65
CA LEU A 5 16.73 -8.29 -6.36
C LEU A 5 15.84 -7.15 -5.83
N MET A 6 15.43 -6.24 -6.71
CA MET A 6 14.51 -5.15 -6.35
C MET A 6 13.15 -5.68 -5.87
N ILE A 7 12.60 -6.69 -6.56
CA ILE A 7 11.32 -7.32 -6.18
C ILE A 7 11.44 -8.02 -4.83
N VAL A 8 12.45 -8.86 -4.66
CA VAL A 8 12.67 -9.61 -3.40
C VAL A 8 12.92 -8.64 -2.25
N SER A 9 13.76 -7.62 -2.46
CA SER A 9 14.03 -6.59 -1.46
C SER A 9 12.78 -5.82 -1.07
N ALA A 10 11.94 -5.39 -2.02
CA ALA A 10 10.73 -4.62 -1.74
C ALA A 10 9.62 -5.45 -1.06
N VAL A 11 9.54 -6.75 -1.37
CA VAL A 11 8.48 -7.61 -0.81
C VAL A 11 8.85 -8.13 0.58
N LEU A 12 10.08 -8.58 0.79
CA LEU A 12 10.49 -9.28 2.01
C LEU A 12 11.33 -8.40 2.95
N VAL A 13 12.37 -7.74 2.44
CA VAL A 13 13.36 -7.03 3.28
C VAL A 13 12.89 -5.63 3.64
N ASN A 14 12.54 -4.84 2.63
CA ASN A 14 12.08 -3.46 2.78
C ASN A 14 10.57 -3.34 2.56
N ASN A 15 9.79 -4.20 3.22
CA ASN A 15 8.34 -4.12 3.13
C ASN A 15 7.87 -2.77 3.69
N ILE A 16 7.27 -1.95 2.83
CA ILE A 16 6.92 -0.56 3.12
C ILE A 16 5.99 -0.39 4.33
N VAL A 17 5.14 -1.39 4.61
CA VAL A 17 4.24 -1.38 5.77
C VAL A 17 4.99 -1.68 7.06
N LEU A 18 5.82 -2.72 7.05
CA LEU A 18 6.45 -3.26 8.27
C LEU A 18 7.75 -2.53 8.65
N THR A 19 8.46 -1.97 7.66
CA THR A 19 9.72 -1.24 7.93
C THR A 19 9.51 0.27 8.03
N GLN A 20 8.63 0.85 7.21
CA GLN A 20 8.41 2.30 7.18
C GLN A 20 7.09 2.71 7.83
N PHE A 21 6.27 1.74 8.29
CA PHE A 21 4.95 1.96 8.89
C PHE A 21 3.99 2.79 8.01
N LEU A 22 4.18 2.73 6.68
CA LEU A 22 3.31 3.39 5.71
C LEU A 22 2.10 2.50 5.39
N GLY A 23 0.91 3.09 5.35
CA GLY A 23 -0.33 2.37 5.06
C GLY A 23 -0.93 1.62 6.24
N ILE A 24 -0.68 2.08 7.47
CA ILE A 24 -1.25 1.48 8.67
C ILE A 24 -2.79 1.61 8.71
N CYS A 25 -3.35 2.70 8.17
CA CYS A 25 -4.80 2.92 8.17
C CYS A 25 -5.58 1.80 7.48
N PRO A 26 -5.30 1.45 6.21
CA PRO A 26 -5.94 0.29 5.59
C PRO A 26 -5.46 -1.03 6.21
N PHE A 27 -4.22 -1.13 6.66
CA PHE A 27 -3.67 -2.32 7.29
C PHE A 27 -4.42 -2.72 8.55
N LEU A 28 -4.74 -1.78 9.45
CA LEU A 28 -5.53 -2.03 10.65
C LEU A 28 -7.04 -2.07 10.38
N GLY A 29 -7.52 -1.24 9.44
CA GLY A 29 -8.95 -1.06 9.21
C GLY A 29 -9.60 -2.22 8.45
N VAL A 30 -8.89 -2.81 7.49
CA VAL A 30 -9.45 -3.81 6.55
C VAL A 30 -9.08 -5.25 6.91
N SER A 31 -8.14 -5.46 7.81
CA SER A 31 -7.57 -6.78 8.15
C SER A 31 -8.46 -7.66 9.06
N ASN A 32 -9.73 -7.33 9.24
CA ASN A 32 -10.65 -8.12 10.07
C ASN A 32 -11.08 -9.44 9.41
N LYS A 33 -11.05 -9.52 8.07
CA LYS A 33 -11.41 -10.71 7.29
C LYS A 33 -10.43 -10.89 6.15
N VAL A 34 -9.96 -12.11 5.95
CA VAL A 34 -9.02 -12.48 4.87
C VAL A 34 -9.60 -12.17 3.49
N SER A 35 -10.90 -12.44 3.26
CA SER A 35 -11.53 -12.17 1.96
C SER A 35 -11.55 -10.68 1.59
N THR A 36 -11.82 -9.81 2.56
CA THR A 36 -11.81 -8.35 2.37
C THR A 36 -10.37 -7.84 2.14
N SER A 37 -9.41 -8.41 2.85
CA SER A 37 -7.98 -8.09 2.70
C SER A 37 -7.45 -8.43 1.31
N PHE A 38 -7.91 -9.54 0.73
CA PHE A 38 -7.53 -9.92 -0.63
C PHE A 38 -8.05 -8.92 -1.68
N GLY A 39 -9.33 -8.53 -1.57
CA GLY A 39 -9.92 -7.52 -2.45
C GLY A 39 -9.23 -6.16 -2.33
N MET A 40 -8.91 -5.76 -1.10
CA MET A 40 -8.17 -4.52 -0.83
C MET A 40 -6.76 -4.56 -1.39
N GLY A 41 -6.06 -5.69 -1.24
CA GLY A 41 -4.71 -5.89 -1.79
C GLY A 41 -4.69 -5.73 -3.31
N GLY A 42 -5.61 -6.37 -4.01
CA GLY A 42 -5.75 -6.23 -5.47
C GLY A 42 -6.03 -4.78 -5.91
N ALA A 43 -6.92 -4.08 -5.20
CA ALA A 43 -7.20 -2.68 -5.47
C ALA A 43 -5.98 -1.79 -5.24
N VAL A 44 -5.21 -2.02 -4.18
CA VAL A 44 -3.98 -1.27 -3.90
C VAL A 44 -2.91 -1.52 -4.96
N ILE A 45 -2.73 -2.77 -5.42
CA ILE A 45 -1.79 -3.08 -6.51
C ILE A 45 -2.14 -2.27 -7.77
N PHE A 46 -3.40 -2.29 -8.16
CA PHE A 46 -3.88 -1.59 -9.35
C PHE A 46 -3.70 -0.06 -9.22
N VAL A 47 -4.22 0.51 -8.13
CA VAL A 47 -4.17 1.96 -7.91
C VAL A 47 -2.73 2.47 -7.74
N MET A 48 -1.89 1.75 -6.99
CA MET A 48 -0.50 2.15 -6.76
C MET A 48 0.31 2.16 -8.07
N THR A 49 0.16 1.13 -8.89
CA THR A 49 0.85 1.06 -10.18
C THR A 49 0.39 2.19 -11.11
N LEU A 50 -0.92 2.41 -11.22
CA LEU A 50 -1.49 3.48 -12.03
C LEU A 50 -1.06 4.86 -11.53
N ALA A 51 -1.15 5.09 -10.22
CA ALA A 51 -0.75 6.35 -9.60
C ALA A 51 0.72 6.67 -9.83
N THR A 52 1.60 5.69 -9.71
CA THR A 52 3.04 5.87 -9.94
C THR A 52 3.33 6.26 -11.39
N ILE A 53 2.67 5.64 -12.37
CA ILE A 53 2.82 6.01 -13.78
C ILE A 53 2.40 7.47 -14.01
N VAL A 54 1.22 7.85 -13.52
CA VAL A 54 0.69 9.20 -13.76
C VAL A 54 1.50 10.25 -13.00
N THR A 55 1.88 10.00 -11.75
CA THR A 55 2.72 10.93 -10.98
C THR A 55 4.11 11.10 -11.56
N TYR A 56 4.71 10.03 -12.11
CA TYR A 56 5.96 10.09 -12.83
C TYR A 56 5.86 10.97 -14.07
N LEU A 57 4.83 10.76 -14.91
CA LEU A 57 4.61 11.56 -16.12
C LEU A 57 4.38 13.04 -15.76
N VAL A 58 3.58 13.32 -14.74
CA VAL A 58 3.34 14.72 -14.31
C VAL A 58 4.61 15.34 -13.75
N ASN A 59 5.43 14.59 -13.02
CA ASN A 59 6.71 15.11 -12.54
C ASN A 59 7.63 15.50 -13.70
N GLU A 60 7.77 14.64 -14.72
CA GLU A 60 8.68 14.83 -15.83
C GLU A 60 8.21 15.95 -16.79
N PHE A 61 6.90 15.99 -17.10
CA PHE A 61 6.37 16.92 -18.10
C PHE A 61 5.88 18.25 -17.52
N VAL A 62 5.54 18.31 -16.25
CA VAL A 62 4.92 19.50 -15.63
C VAL A 62 5.82 20.11 -14.55
N LEU A 63 6.24 19.33 -13.57
CA LEU A 63 6.97 19.87 -12.41
C LEU A 63 8.41 20.26 -12.76
N ASN A 64 9.13 19.41 -13.50
CA ASN A 64 10.51 19.67 -13.87
C ASN A 64 10.66 20.94 -14.74
N PRO A 65 9.89 21.13 -15.83
CA PRO A 65 10.06 22.32 -16.67
C PRO A 65 9.57 23.63 -16.00
N LEU A 66 8.64 23.55 -15.03
CA LEU A 66 8.14 24.72 -14.30
C LEU A 66 8.98 25.09 -13.07
N GLY A 67 9.89 24.21 -12.61
CA GLY A 67 10.73 24.46 -11.44
C GLY A 67 9.97 24.55 -10.11
N ILE A 68 8.78 23.91 -10.03
CA ILE A 68 7.88 23.98 -8.85
C ILE A 68 8.01 22.72 -8.00
N GLU A 69 9.24 22.33 -7.71
CA GLU A 69 9.50 21.08 -6.96
C GLU A 69 8.94 21.08 -5.54
N TYR A 70 8.83 22.23 -4.90
CA TYR A 70 8.29 22.34 -3.55
C TYR A 70 6.79 22.00 -3.46
N LEU A 71 6.04 22.11 -4.56
CA LEU A 71 4.62 21.74 -4.62
C LEU A 71 4.40 20.27 -4.99
N ARG A 72 5.47 19.48 -5.15
CA ARG A 72 5.43 18.07 -5.56
C ARG A 72 4.44 17.25 -4.74
N THR A 73 4.53 17.31 -3.41
CA THR A 73 3.67 16.53 -2.52
C THR A 73 2.20 16.89 -2.67
N ILE A 74 1.87 18.16 -2.79
CA ILE A 74 0.48 18.64 -2.95
C ILE A 74 -0.07 18.16 -4.30
N SER A 75 0.72 18.28 -5.36
CA SER A 75 0.35 17.82 -6.70
C SER A 75 0.07 16.32 -6.72
N TYR A 76 0.90 15.52 -6.06
CA TYR A 76 0.72 14.07 -5.99
C TYR A 76 -0.53 13.67 -5.23
N ILE A 77 -0.82 14.31 -4.09
CA ILE A 77 -2.05 14.05 -3.33
C ILE A 77 -3.27 14.34 -4.20
N LEU A 78 -3.28 15.46 -4.93
CA LEU A 78 -4.36 15.85 -5.83
C LEU A 78 -4.57 14.84 -6.97
N ILE A 79 -3.49 14.41 -7.61
CA ILE A 79 -3.52 13.44 -8.71
C ILE A 79 -4.03 12.09 -8.21
N ILE A 80 -3.50 11.61 -7.09
CA ILE A 80 -3.91 10.33 -6.49
C ILE A 80 -5.39 10.36 -6.11
N ALA A 81 -5.85 11.46 -5.49
CA ALA A 81 -7.25 11.63 -5.15
C ALA A 81 -8.17 11.59 -6.38
N ALA A 82 -7.81 12.30 -7.44
CA ALA A 82 -8.57 12.31 -8.70
C ALA A 82 -8.62 10.94 -9.36
N LEU A 83 -7.47 10.23 -9.39
CA LEU A 83 -7.39 8.87 -9.96
C LEU A 83 -8.24 7.88 -9.17
N VAL A 84 -8.18 7.90 -7.85
CA VAL A 84 -8.96 6.97 -7.01
C VAL A 84 -10.45 7.24 -7.14
N GLN A 85 -10.89 8.48 -7.22
CA GLN A 85 -12.29 8.82 -7.48
C GLN A 85 -12.76 8.33 -8.85
N MET A 86 -11.90 8.43 -9.88
CA MET A 86 -12.20 7.87 -11.19
C MET A 86 -12.35 6.34 -11.13
N VAL A 87 -11.44 5.65 -10.44
CA VAL A 87 -11.50 4.20 -10.22
C VAL A 87 -12.75 3.81 -9.44
N GLU A 88 -13.16 4.60 -8.44
CA GLU A 88 -14.38 4.39 -7.68
C GLU A 88 -15.63 4.40 -8.56
N ILE A 89 -15.75 5.40 -9.43
CA ILE A 89 -16.88 5.52 -10.37
C ILE A 89 -16.91 4.32 -11.34
N ILE A 90 -15.75 3.88 -11.81
CA ILE A 90 -15.62 2.70 -12.69
C ILE A 90 -16.03 1.43 -11.95
N LEU A 91 -15.54 1.20 -10.73
CA LEU A 91 -15.87 0.05 -9.90
C LEU A 91 -17.37 -0.02 -9.58
N LYS A 92 -17.98 1.12 -9.28
CA LYS A 92 -19.42 1.21 -9.01
C LYS A 92 -20.27 0.76 -10.19
N LYS A 93 -19.80 0.99 -11.41
CA LYS A 93 -20.51 0.58 -12.64
C LYS A 93 -20.16 -0.85 -13.09
N ALA A 94 -18.88 -1.24 -12.97
CA ALA A 94 -18.39 -2.51 -13.49
C ALA A 94 -18.67 -3.69 -12.53
N SER A 95 -18.59 -3.50 -11.24
CA SER A 95 -18.73 -4.56 -10.25
C SER A 95 -19.39 -4.06 -8.94
N PRO A 96 -20.75 -3.98 -8.89
CA PRO A 96 -21.47 -3.50 -7.72
C PRO A 96 -21.21 -4.34 -6.46
N ALA A 97 -20.99 -5.64 -6.62
CA ALA A 97 -20.70 -6.54 -5.49
C ALA A 97 -19.33 -6.22 -4.84
N LEU A 98 -18.32 -5.95 -5.66
CA LEU A 98 -16.99 -5.55 -5.18
C LEU A 98 -17.04 -4.13 -4.57
N TYR A 99 -17.82 -3.24 -5.16
CA TYR A 99 -18.06 -1.90 -4.63
C TYR A 99 -18.72 -1.95 -3.25
N GLN A 100 -19.71 -2.81 -3.02
CA GLN A 100 -20.36 -2.97 -1.70
C GLN A 100 -19.39 -3.54 -0.66
N ALA A 101 -18.50 -4.45 -1.05
CA ALA A 101 -17.48 -5.00 -0.16
C ALA A 101 -16.37 -3.99 0.18
N LEU A 102 -15.95 -3.16 -0.77
CA LEU A 102 -14.86 -2.20 -0.64
C LEU A 102 -15.33 -0.76 -0.40
N GLY A 103 -16.61 -0.45 -0.62
CA GLY A 103 -17.14 0.92 -0.65
C GLY A 103 -16.87 1.76 0.60
N VAL A 104 -16.91 1.14 1.78
CA VAL A 104 -16.58 1.81 3.05
C VAL A 104 -15.07 2.05 3.19
N TYR A 105 -14.24 1.27 2.47
CA TYR A 105 -12.78 1.32 2.54
C TYR A 105 -12.12 2.11 1.40
N LEU A 106 -12.89 2.54 0.41
CA LEU A 106 -12.38 3.37 -0.71
C LEU A 106 -11.71 4.67 -0.25
N PRO A 107 -12.24 5.42 0.73
CA PRO A 107 -11.54 6.56 1.29
C PRO A 107 -10.16 6.21 1.88
N LEU A 108 -9.99 5.00 2.41
CA LEU A 108 -8.70 4.52 2.92
C LEU A 108 -7.68 4.24 1.80
N ILE A 109 -8.13 3.98 0.58
CA ILE A 109 -7.25 3.87 -0.59
C ILE A 109 -6.81 5.26 -1.05
N THR A 110 -7.75 6.22 -1.09
CA THR A 110 -7.47 7.61 -1.53
C THR A 110 -6.45 8.31 -0.62
N THR A 111 -6.57 8.12 0.68
CA THR A 111 -5.68 8.71 1.69
C THR A 111 -4.53 7.78 2.09
N ASN A 112 -4.25 6.75 1.30
CA ASN A 112 -3.23 5.76 1.61
C ASN A 112 -1.83 6.36 1.50
N CYS A 113 -1.17 6.51 2.63
CA CYS A 113 0.19 7.03 2.71
C CYS A 113 1.24 6.15 2.01
N THR A 114 0.95 4.85 1.80
CA THR A 114 1.85 3.96 1.03
C THR A 114 1.92 4.39 -0.43
N ILE A 115 0.78 4.72 -1.06
CA ILE A 115 0.73 5.13 -2.46
C ILE A 115 1.51 6.42 -2.66
N LEU A 116 1.29 7.40 -1.77
CA LEU A 116 2.05 8.65 -1.78
C LEU A 116 3.53 8.43 -1.52
N GLY A 117 3.86 7.59 -0.53
CA GLY A 117 5.24 7.27 -0.16
C GLY A 117 6.01 6.63 -1.31
N VAL A 118 5.42 5.66 -2.01
CA VAL A 118 6.04 5.03 -3.20
C VAL A 118 6.24 6.04 -4.32
N ALA A 119 5.26 6.90 -4.60
CA ALA A 119 5.38 7.94 -5.61
C ALA A 119 6.55 8.91 -5.33
N ILE A 120 6.74 9.28 -4.07
CA ILE A 120 7.87 10.14 -3.65
C ILE A 120 9.20 9.37 -3.73
N LEU A 121 9.24 8.11 -3.27
CA LEU A 121 10.45 7.30 -3.27
C LEU A 121 10.98 7.02 -4.68
N VAL A 122 10.10 6.80 -5.64
CA VAL A 122 10.44 6.60 -7.05
C VAL A 122 11.25 7.77 -7.60
N ILE A 123 10.84 9.00 -7.29
CA ILE A 123 11.52 10.19 -7.79
C ILE A 123 12.79 10.49 -7.00
N ASN A 124 12.78 10.27 -5.68
CA ASN A 124 13.98 10.46 -4.87
C ASN A 124 15.13 9.49 -5.23
N LYS A 125 14.79 8.35 -5.84
CA LYS A 125 15.76 7.35 -6.31
C LYS A 125 16.10 7.52 -7.79
N ASP A 126 15.58 8.53 -8.46
CA ASP A 126 15.81 8.82 -9.90
C ASP A 126 15.57 7.60 -10.81
N PHE A 127 14.53 6.81 -10.51
CA PHE A 127 14.21 5.62 -11.28
C PHE A 127 13.63 5.98 -12.65
N ASN A 128 14.00 5.18 -13.66
CA ASN A 128 13.35 5.23 -14.97
C ASN A 128 11.88 4.77 -14.87
N LEU A 129 11.07 5.10 -15.87
CA LEU A 129 9.64 4.74 -15.89
C LEU A 129 9.42 3.22 -15.68
N MET A 130 10.23 2.36 -16.30
CA MET A 130 10.14 0.89 -16.18
C MET A 130 10.48 0.44 -14.74
N GLU A 131 11.54 0.97 -14.18
CA GLU A 131 11.95 0.70 -12.79
C GLU A 131 10.89 1.18 -11.80
N SER A 132 10.29 2.34 -12.05
CA SER A 132 9.22 2.92 -11.25
C SER A 132 8.00 2.01 -11.19
N VAL A 133 7.59 1.45 -12.33
CA VAL A 133 6.45 0.52 -12.42
C VAL A 133 6.77 -0.79 -11.69
N VAL A 134 7.95 -1.36 -11.90
CA VAL A 134 8.36 -2.60 -11.22
C VAL A 134 8.47 -2.37 -9.71
N PHE A 135 9.02 -1.24 -9.29
CA PHE A 135 9.13 -0.88 -7.88
C PHE A 135 7.77 -0.69 -7.21
N ALA A 136 6.83 0.01 -7.87
CA ALA A 136 5.48 0.20 -7.37
C ALA A 136 4.71 -1.12 -7.26
N PHE A 137 4.79 -1.96 -8.29
CA PHE A 137 4.16 -3.29 -8.28
C PHE A 137 4.73 -4.19 -7.17
N SER A 138 6.04 -4.16 -6.97
CA SER A 138 6.72 -4.95 -5.93
C SER A 138 6.31 -4.51 -4.53
N ASN A 139 6.28 -3.19 -4.27
CA ASN A 139 5.83 -2.66 -2.98
C ASN A 139 4.35 -2.95 -2.72
N ALA A 140 3.49 -2.84 -3.74
CA ALA A 140 2.08 -3.17 -3.62
C ALA A 140 1.85 -4.66 -3.35
N SER A 141 2.65 -5.54 -3.96
CA SER A 141 2.63 -6.98 -3.69
C SER A 141 3.10 -7.28 -2.27
N GLY A 142 4.16 -6.61 -1.80
CA GLY A 142 4.64 -6.70 -0.42
C GLY A 142 3.60 -6.20 0.60
N PHE A 143 2.92 -5.09 0.30
CA PHE A 143 1.79 -4.60 1.09
C PHE A 143 0.68 -5.65 1.21
N THR A 144 0.29 -6.24 0.08
CA THR A 144 -0.77 -7.26 0.02
C THR A 144 -0.39 -8.51 0.79
N LEU A 145 0.85 -8.96 0.69
CA LEU A 145 1.37 -10.11 1.44
C LEU A 145 1.32 -9.86 2.95
N ALA A 146 1.82 -8.69 3.40
CA ALA A 146 1.79 -8.31 4.80
C ALA A 146 0.35 -8.23 5.33
N LEU A 147 -0.55 -7.62 4.56
CA LEU A 147 -1.97 -7.51 4.89
C LEU A 147 -2.64 -8.88 5.02
N PHE A 148 -2.33 -9.82 4.12
CA PHE A 148 -2.88 -11.16 4.12
C PHE A 148 -2.44 -11.97 5.34
N ILE A 149 -1.13 -11.96 5.65
CA ILE A 149 -0.57 -12.63 6.84
C ILE A 149 -1.20 -12.06 8.11
N PHE A 150 -1.27 -10.73 8.19
CA PHE A 150 -1.83 -10.05 9.35
C PHE A 150 -3.31 -10.33 9.55
N ALA A 151 -4.11 -10.35 8.47
CA ALA A 151 -5.52 -10.72 8.52
C ALA A 151 -5.73 -12.16 8.99
N GLY A 152 -4.92 -13.10 8.51
CA GLY A 152 -4.97 -14.49 8.97
C GLY A 152 -4.68 -14.65 10.46
N ILE A 153 -3.70 -13.92 10.99
CA ILE A 153 -3.37 -13.94 12.42
C ILE A 153 -4.53 -13.33 13.23
N ARG A 154 -5.11 -12.21 12.78
CA ARG A 154 -6.24 -11.58 13.48
C ARG A 154 -7.48 -12.46 13.50
N GLU A 155 -7.83 -13.11 12.39
CA GLU A 155 -8.96 -14.04 12.31
C GLU A 155 -8.78 -15.22 13.29
N GLN A 156 -7.58 -15.74 13.45
CA GLN A 156 -7.26 -16.76 14.46
C GLN A 156 -7.35 -16.24 15.89
N LEU A 157 -6.92 -15.01 16.15
CA LEU A 157 -7.00 -14.42 17.48
C LEU A 157 -8.45 -14.10 17.91
N ASP A 158 -9.34 -13.79 16.97
CA ASP A 158 -10.74 -13.57 17.27
C ASP A 158 -11.45 -14.85 17.76
N LEU A 159 -10.90 -16.03 17.40
CA LEU A 159 -11.36 -17.33 17.88
C LEU A 159 -10.76 -17.70 19.26
N ALA A 160 -9.69 -17.04 19.67
CA ALA A 160 -9.02 -17.28 20.96
C ALA A 160 -9.66 -16.44 22.06
N ASP A 161 -9.65 -16.97 23.30
CA ASP A 161 -10.14 -16.26 24.49
C ASP A 161 -9.14 -15.17 24.94
N VAL A 162 -9.13 -14.06 24.21
CA VAL A 162 -8.32 -12.88 24.55
C VAL A 162 -9.05 -12.06 25.63
N PRO A 163 -8.34 -11.60 26.68
CA PRO A 163 -8.93 -10.72 27.70
C PRO A 163 -9.60 -9.49 27.10
N ARG A 164 -10.76 -9.11 27.65
CA ARG A 164 -11.62 -8.04 27.09
C ARG A 164 -10.88 -6.71 26.87
N GLY A 165 -9.87 -6.40 27.68
CA GLY A 165 -9.07 -5.16 27.54
C GLY A 165 -8.07 -5.18 26.40
N MET A 166 -7.75 -6.34 25.83
CA MET A 166 -6.79 -6.49 24.72
C MET A 166 -7.48 -6.84 23.39
N LYS A 167 -8.80 -7.06 23.38
CA LYS A 167 -9.56 -7.33 22.13
C LYS A 167 -9.53 -6.13 21.20
N GLY A 168 -9.31 -6.38 19.91
CA GLY A 168 -9.42 -5.39 18.84
C GLY A 168 -8.09 -4.70 18.49
N ILE A 169 -8.06 -3.38 18.55
CA ILE A 169 -6.91 -2.57 18.12
C ILE A 169 -5.63 -2.82 18.96
N PRO A 170 -5.68 -2.97 20.31
CA PRO A 170 -4.45 -3.22 21.05
C PRO A 170 -3.74 -4.52 20.66
N SER A 171 -4.47 -5.61 20.48
CA SER A 171 -3.89 -6.88 20.02
C SER A 171 -3.34 -6.77 18.61
N ALA A 172 -4.03 -6.05 17.73
CA ALA A 172 -3.60 -5.79 16.37
C ALA A 172 -2.25 -5.06 16.31
N LEU A 173 -2.04 -4.05 17.17
CA LEU A 173 -0.79 -3.31 17.22
C LEU A 173 0.37 -4.17 17.73
N ILE A 174 0.13 -5.04 18.73
CA ILE A 174 1.14 -5.98 19.24
C ILE A 174 1.56 -6.94 18.12
N ILE A 175 0.58 -7.51 17.38
CA ILE A 175 0.86 -8.42 16.28
C ILE A 175 1.63 -7.71 15.17
N ALA A 176 1.25 -6.48 14.83
CA ALA A 176 1.96 -5.69 13.82
C ALA A 176 3.41 -5.44 14.21
N GLY A 177 3.67 -5.15 15.50
CA GLY A 177 5.02 -5.00 16.04
C GLY A 177 5.84 -6.30 15.97
N LEU A 178 5.24 -7.43 16.37
CA LEU A 178 5.90 -8.74 16.30
C LEU A 178 6.17 -9.15 14.84
N LEU A 179 5.24 -8.88 13.93
CA LEU A 179 5.42 -9.15 12.51
C LEU A 179 6.54 -8.28 11.91
N SER A 180 6.62 -7.02 12.31
CA SER A 180 7.71 -6.12 11.91
C SER A 180 9.09 -6.64 12.39
N LEU A 181 9.19 -7.10 13.63
CA LEU A 181 10.42 -7.71 14.15
C LEU A 181 10.79 -8.99 13.40
N ALA A 182 9.81 -9.82 13.06
CA ALA A 182 10.05 -11.04 12.27
C ALA A 182 10.58 -10.71 10.87
N PHE A 183 10.03 -9.67 10.21
CA PHE A 183 10.50 -9.23 8.88
C PHE A 183 11.88 -8.54 8.94
N MET A 184 12.23 -7.89 10.06
CA MET A 184 13.60 -7.40 10.26
C MET A 184 14.65 -8.51 10.26
N GLY A 185 14.28 -9.75 10.59
CA GLY A 185 15.18 -10.90 10.50
C GLY A 185 15.65 -11.23 9.08
N PHE A 186 14.94 -10.74 8.05
CA PHE A 186 15.35 -10.88 6.66
C PHE A 186 16.33 -9.78 6.20
N THR A 187 16.57 -8.75 7.01
CA THR A 187 17.58 -7.73 6.70
C THR A 187 18.96 -8.36 6.83
N GLY A 188 19.65 -8.51 5.72
CA GLY A 188 20.98 -9.14 5.64
C GLY A 188 21.04 -10.32 4.66
N ILE A 189 19.92 -10.66 4.02
CA ILE A 189 19.86 -11.70 2.98
C ILE A 189 20.09 -11.09 1.59
N VAL A 190 19.86 -9.77 1.44
CA VAL A 190 20.03 -9.01 0.18
C VAL A 190 21.05 -7.91 0.35
#